data_3f2260c99fd6b9474b35a90a7af785d5
#
_entry.id   3f2260c99fd6b9474b35a90a7af785d5
#
_cell.length_a   1.000
_cell.length_b   1.000
_cell.length_c   1.000
_cell.angle_alpha   90.00
_cell.angle_beta   90.00
_cell.angle_gamma   90.00
#
_symmetry.space_group_name_H-M   'P 1'
#
loop_
_entity.id
_entity.type
_entity.pdbx_description
1 polymer ?
#
loop_
_entity_poly.entity_id
_entity_poly.type
_entity_poly.pdbx_seq_one_letter_code
_entity_poly.pdbx_strand_id
1 'polypeptide(L)'
;MKTTINNKLGVITVALLLSGLVPSTMMAQDKVEASIGADLVSGYIWRGQNLGGVSVQPSLGISYKGLSLGAWGSVGVESKDAKEFDLTIGYSIGGFSVSITDYWFDKTYTGDVDEYGKEIYTTNKYFQYGAYSTAHVFEAQVGYDFGPLAVNWYTNFAGADGVKENGKRAYSSYLALSAPFKLGGLDWTVDLGMVPWETTFYNGYTSGFCVTDISLGASKEIKITDSFSVPTFAKVTVNPRTEGAYFAFGLSF
;
A
#
# COMPACT_ATOMS: atom_id res chain seq x y z
N MET A 1 -26.42 25.41 32.08
CA MET A 1 -26.50 24.31 31.10
C MET A 1 -25.10 24.07 30.61
N LYS A 2 -24.37 23.09 31.18
CA LYS A 2 -22.98 22.78 30.81
C LYS A 2 -23.03 21.68 29.73
N THR A 3 -22.67 22.03 28.51
CA THR A 3 -22.54 21.07 27.42
C THR A 3 -21.18 20.37 27.60
N THR A 4 -21.21 19.14 28.05
CA THR A 4 -20.02 18.28 28.14
C THR A 4 -19.81 17.74 26.72
N ILE A 5 -18.83 18.25 26.01
CA ILE A 5 -18.33 17.68 24.76
C ILE A 5 -17.49 16.47 25.17
N ASN A 6 -18.04 15.27 25.03
CA ASN A 6 -17.28 14.03 25.11
C ASN A 6 -16.48 13.85 23.82
N ASN A 7 -15.27 14.37 23.78
CA ASN A 7 -14.28 14.00 22.79
C ASN A 7 -13.76 12.59 23.12
N LYS A 8 -14.49 11.56 22.71
CA LYS A 8 -13.88 10.27 22.44
C LYS A 8 -13.23 10.39 21.05
N LEU A 9 -11.99 10.86 21.02
CA LEU A 9 -11.12 10.60 19.88
C LEU A 9 -11.09 9.08 19.73
N GLY A 10 -11.69 8.59 18.65
CA GLY A 10 -11.54 7.21 18.24
C GLY A 10 -10.04 6.97 18.06
N VAL A 11 -9.55 5.90 18.64
CA VAL A 11 -8.22 5.38 18.36
C VAL A 11 -8.16 5.16 16.86
N ILE A 12 -7.53 6.07 16.12
CA ILE A 12 -7.15 5.85 14.74
C ILE A 12 -6.10 4.76 14.83
N THR A 13 -6.51 3.53 14.57
CA THR A 13 -5.56 2.45 14.34
C THR A 13 -4.79 2.85 13.10
N VAL A 14 -3.56 3.33 13.28
CA VAL A 14 -2.61 3.56 12.19
C VAL A 14 -2.32 2.18 11.62
N ALA A 15 -3.18 1.74 10.71
CA ALA A 15 -2.85 0.64 9.88
C ALA A 15 -1.72 1.15 8.98
N LEU A 16 -0.58 0.52 9.11
CA LEU A 16 0.54 0.68 8.20
C LEU A 16 0.01 0.46 6.76
N LEU A 17 -0.38 1.53 6.08
CA LEU A 17 -0.82 1.53 4.68
C LEU A 17 0.29 1.05 3.72
N LEU A 18 1.51 0.85 4.23
CA LEU A 18 2.62 0.23 3.52
C LEU A 18 2.38 -1.22 3.08
N SER A 19 1.32 -1.88 3.58
CA SER A 19 1.00 -3.27 3.23
C SER A 19 -0.35 -3.45 2.51
N GLY A 20 -1.09 -2.37 2.21
CA GLY A 20 -2.42 -2.51 1.60
C GLY A 20 -3.45 -3.19 2.52
N LEU A 21 -3.16 -3.32 3.81
CA LEU A 21 -4.07 -3.89 4.79
C LEU A 21 -5.03 -2.78 5.26
N VAL A 22 -6.22 -2.78 4.73
CA VAL A 22 -7.35 -2.10 5.37
C VAL A 22 -7.54 -2.76 6.74
N PRO A 23 -7.55 -2.03 7.88
CA PRO A 23 -7.73 -2.66 9.18
C PRO A 23 -9.07 -3.38 9.22
N SER A 24 -9.01 -4.68 9.44
CA SER A 24 -10.16 -5.60 9.46
C SER A 24 -11.10 -5.42 10.65
N THR A 25 -10.92 -4.39 11.46
CA THR A 25 -11.78 -4.10 12.62
C THR A 25 -12.95 -3.16 12.33
N MET A 26 -13.32 -2.94 11.07
CA MET A 26 -14.55 -2.22 10.74
C MET A 26 -15.76 -3.10 11.09
N MET A 27 -16.20 -3.03 12.34
CA MET A 27 -17.55 -3.46 12.74
C MET A 27 -18.55 -2.66 11.90
N ALA A 28 -19.56 -3.32 11.40
CA ALA A 28 -20.63 -2.67 10.63
C ALA A 28 -21.21 -1.50 11.43
N GLN A 29 -20.75 -0.29 11.14
CA GLN A 29 -21.20 0.91 11.85
C GLN A 29 -22.43 1.49 11.17
N ASP A 30 -23.43 1.89 11.97
CA ASP A 30 -24.66 2.51 11.48
C ASP A 30 -24.51 3.97 11.05
N LYS A 31 -23.26 4.49 11.03
CA LYS A 31 -22.94 5.87 10.66
C LYS A 31 -21.87 5.89 9.58
N VAL A 32 -21.97 6.87 8.68
CA VAL A 32 -20.90 7.19 7.74
C VAL A 32 -19.71 7.72 8.52
N GLU A 33 -18.53 7.17 8.26
CA GLU A 33 -17.25 7.65 8.78
C GLU A 33 -16.41 8.22 7.65
N ALA A 34 -15.76 9.32 7.91
CA ALA A 34 -14.79 9.94 7.00
C ALA A 34 -13.43 10.04 7.71
N SER A 35 -12.36 9.84 6.99
CA SER A 35 -11.00 9.95 7.47
C SER A 35 -10.14 10.80 6.54
N ILE A 36 -9.17 11.46 7.10
CA ILE A 36 -8.09 12.17 6.41
C ILE A 36 -6.80 11.89 7.16
N GLY A 37 -5.71 11.68 6.46
CA GLY A 37 -4.41 11.45 7.05
C GLY A 37 -3.29 11.79 6.10
N ALA A 38 -2.07 11.77 6.61
CA ALA A 38 -0.86 11.87 5.80
C ALA A 38 0.29 11.17 6.53
N ASP A 39 1.07 10.37 5.83
CA ASP A 39 2.31 9.82 6.33
C ASP A 39 3.51 10.60 5.74
N LEU A 40 4.50 10.88 6.60
CA LEU A 40 5.81 11.32 6.19
C LEU A 40 6.77 10.14 6.36
N VAL A 41 7.31 9.61 5.26
CA VAL A 41 8.12 8.41 5.28
C VAL A 41 9.53 8.67 4.74
N SER A 42 10.52 7.97 5.30
CA SER A 42 11.92 8.06 4.89
C SER A 42 12.23 7.31 3.60
N GLY A 43 11.32 6.42 3.18
CA GLY A 43 11.41 5.63 1.95
C GLY A 43 10.09 4.95 1.67
N TYR A 44 9.72 4.86 0.41
CA TYR A 44 8.52 4.16 -0.03
C TYR A 44 8.89 2.72 -0.43
N ILE A 45 8.70 1.80 0.52
CA ILE A 45 8.96 0.37 0.33
C ILE A 45 7.62 -0.37 0.25
N TRP A 46 7.35 -0.98 -0.88
CA TRP A 46 6.10 -1.68 -1.15
C TRP A 46 6.35 -3.08 -1.69
N ARG A 47 5.84 -4.11 -1.00
CA ARG A 47 5.97 -5.53 -1.36
C ARG A 47 7.42 -5.96 -1.65
N GLY A 48 8.37 -5.46 -0.85
CA GLY A 48 9.80 -5.71 -1.02
C GLY A 48 10.47 -4.90 -2.12
N GLN A 49 9.78 -3.95 -2.73
CA GLN A 49 10.30 -3.04 -3.75
C GLN A 49 10.54 -1.65 -3.16
N ASN A 50 11.64 -1.01 -3.54
CA ASN A 50 11.90 0.39 -3.25
C ASN A 50 11.31 1.24 -4.40
N LEU A 51 10.18 1.91 -4.14
CA LEU A 51 9.48 2.74 -5.11
C LEU A 51 9.84 4.23 -5.03
N GLY A 52 10.54 4.65 -3.97
CA GLY A 52 10.97 6.03 -3.83
C GLY A 52 11.67 6.33 -2.51
N GLY A 53 12.26 7.52 -2.43
CA GLY A 53 12.88 8.08 -1.23
C GLY A 53 11.88 8.69 -0.26
N VAL A 54 12.32 9.77 0.41
CA VAL A 54 11.45 10.53 1.32
C VAL A 54 10.21 11.02 0.59
N SER A 55 9.03 10.70 1.14
CA SER A 55 7.76 11.09 0.53
C SER A 55 6.69 11.48 1.55
N VAL A 56 5.72 12.28 1.09
CA VAL A 56 4.49 12.58 1.78
C VAL A 56 3.38 11.77 1.14
N GLN A 57 2.62 11.02 1.96
CA GLN A 57 1.62 10.06 1.51
C GLN A 57 0.24 10.42 2.10
N PRO A 58 -0.51 11.35 1.46
CA PRO A 58 -1.84 11.74 1.92
C PRO A 58 -2.87 10.64 1.66
N SER A 59 -3.89 10.59 2.52
CA SER A 59 -5.01 9.66 2.39
C SER A 59 -6.34 10.33 2.73
N LEU A 60 -7.40 9.89 2.05
CA LEU A 60 -8.79 10.23 2.31
C LEU A 60 -9.62 8.96 2.32
N GLY A 61 -10.62 8.88 3.19
CA GLY A 61 -11.50 7.72 3.23
C GLY A 61 -12.92 8.08 3.63
N ILE A 62 -13.86 7.25 3.15
CA ILE A 62 -15.23 7.25 3.62
C ILE A 62 -15.70 5.80 3.73
N SER A 63 -16.44 5.47 4.79
CA SER A 63 -16.96 4.12 4.97
C SER A 63 -18.35 4.11 5.56
N TYR A 64 -19.12 3.06 5.23
CA TYR A 64 -20.46 2.81 5.73
C TYR A 64 -20.81 1.33 5.65
N LYS A 65 -21.16 0.72 6.77
CA LYS A 65 -21.60 -0.70 6.85
C LYS A 65 -20.71 -1.69 6.11
N GLY A 66 -19.40 -1.55 6.29
CA GLY A 66 -18.40 -2.40 5.66
C GLY A 66 -17.96 -1.97 4.25
N LEU A 67 -18.75 -1.15 3.55
CA LEU A 67 -18.34 -0.55 2.29
C LEU A 67 -17.35 0.60 2.57
N SER A 68 -16.29 0.71 1.77
CA SER A 68 -15.31 1.76 1.86
C SER A 68 -14.93 2.31 0.49
N LEU A 69 -14.66 3.60 0.45
CA LEU A 69 -13.99 4.28 -0.67
C LEU A 69 -12.77 4.99 -0.10
N GLY A 70 -11.64 4.83 -0.74
CA GLY A 70 -10.38 5.44 -0.33
C GLY A 70 -9.67 6.10 -1.51
N ALA A 71 -8.96 7.18 -1.22
CA ALA A 71 -7.97 7.76 -2.10
C ALA A 71 -6.66 7.84 -1.31
N TRP A 72 -5.56 7.46 -1.94
CA TRP A 72 -4.22 7.55 -1.38
C TRP A 72 -3.28 8.09 -2.45
N GLY A 73 -2.17 8.67 -2.03
CA GLY A 73 -1.14 9.10 -2.97
C GLY A 73 0.23 9.11 -2.34
N SER A 74 1.26 9.18 -3.18
CA SER A 74 2.65 9.35 -2.77
C SER A 74 3.31 10.44 -3.60
N VAL A 75 3.92 11.40 -2.92
CA VAL A 75 4.68 12.48 -3.55
C VAL A 75 6.08 12.47 -2.97
N GLY A 76 7.05 11.98 -3.74
CA GLY A 76 8.45 12.00 -3.36
C GLY A 76 9.03 13.41 -3.35
N VAL A 77 10.01 13.63 -2.48
CA VAL A 77 10.69 14.92 -2.33
C VAL A 77 11.65 15.18 -3.49
N GLU A 78 12.24 14.13 -4.06
CA GLU A 78 13.13 14.25 -5.20
C GLU A 78 12.34 14.36 -6.51
N SER A 79 12.79 15.21 -7.43
CA SER A 79 12.12 15.45 -8.71
C SER A 79 12.06 14.22 -9.62
N LYS A 80 12.94 13.24 -9.39
CA LYS A 80 12.97 11.96 -10.12
C LYS A 80 11.96 10.95 -9.61
N ASP A 81 11.47 11.11 -8.37
CA ASP A 81 10.52 10.19 -7.78
C ASP A 81 9.20 10.24 -8.55
N ALA A 82 8.63 9.07 -8.83
CA ALA A 82 7.30 8.99 -9.41
C ALA A 82 6.27 9.50 -8.39
N LYS A 83 5.19 10.08 -8.89
CA LYS A 83 4.00 10.39 -8.09
C LYS A 83 2.97 9.33 -8.35
N GLU A 84 2.31 8.91 -7.30
CA GLU A 84 1.28 7.87 -7.32
C GLU A 84 -0.02 8.42 -6.76
N PHE A 85 -1.12 7.99 -7.37
CA PHE A 85 -2.47 8.30 -6.91
C PHE A 85 -3.37 7.08 -7.10
N ASP A 86 -3.93 6.58 -6.00
CA ASP A 86 -4.70 5.35 -5.96
C ASP A 86 -6.13 5.63 -5.53
N LEU A 87 -7.06 4.93 -6.16
CA LEU A 87 -8.46 4.88 -5.75
C LEU A 87 -8.84 3.45 -5.41
N THR A 88 -9.41 3.25 -4.24
CA THR A 88 -9.83 1.92 -3.76
C THR A 88 -11.31 1.92 -3.41
N ILE A 89 -12.03 0.90 -3.89
CA ILE A 89 -13.33 0.51 -3.36
C ILE A 89 -13.19 -0.83 -2.66
N GLY A 90 -13.73 -0.95 -1.46
CA GLY A 90 -13.63 -2.17 -0.67
C GLY A 90 -14.91 -2.51 0.08
N TYR A 91 -15.02 -3.78 0.48
CA TYR A 91 -16.02 -4.25 1.40
C TYR A 91 -15.42 -5.24 2.38
N SER A 92 -15.76 -5.08 3.67
CA SER A 92 -15.30 -5.99 4.71
C SER A 92 -16.41 -6.34 5.69
N ILE A 93 -16.40 -7.59 6.13
CA ILE A 93 -17.35 -8.11 7.12
C ILE A 93 -16.73 -9.30 7.87
N GLY A 94 -16.71 -9.24 9.19
CA GLY A 94 -16.33 -10.37 10.06
C GLY A 94 -14.94 -10.98 9.75
N GLY A 95 -13.94 -10.18 9.48
CA GLY A 95 -12.59 -10.63 9.10
C GLY A 95 -12.38 -10.84 7.59
N PHE A 96 -13.45 -11.07 6.82
CA PHE A 96 -13.39 -11.16 5.35
C PHE A 96 -13.29 -9.79 4.72
N SER A 97 -12.47 -9.65 3.68
CA SER A 97 -12.32 -8.42 2.91
C SER A 97 -12.16 -8.70 1.42
N VAL A 98 -12.71 -7.80 0.61
CA VAL A 98 -12.47 -7.72 -0.83
C VAL A 98 -12.29 -6.27 -1.21
N SER A 99 -11.42 -5.99 -2.19
CA SER A 99 -11.28 -4.64 -2.75
C SER A 99 -10.83 -4.67 -4.21
N ILE A 100 -11.04 -3.53 -4.87
CA ILE A 100 -10.43 -3.21 -6.15
C ILE A 100 -9.71 -1.88 -5.96
N THR A 101 -8.44 -1.84 -6.36
CA THR A 101 -7.61 -0.64 -6.36
C THR A 101 -7.19 -0.31 -7.78
N ASP A 102 -7.33 0.95 -8.15
CA ASP A 102 -6.76 1.57 -9.33
C ASP A 102 -5.50 2.32 -8.89
N TYR A 103 -4.33 1.77 -9.18
CA TYR A 103 -3.03 2.42 -9.00
C TYR A 103 -2.74 3.26 -10.24
N TRP A 104 -2.42 4.53 -10.07
CA TRP A 104 -2.00 5.39 -11.18
C TRP A 104 -0.68 6.08 -10.88
N PHE A 105 0.25 5.98 -11.85
CA PHE A 105 1.57 6.59 -11.78
C PHE A 105 1.66 7.75 -12.78
N ASP A 106 2.19 8.91 -12.33
CA ASP A 106 2.30 10.10 -13.19
C ASP A 106 3.38 9.96 -14.28
N LYS A 107 4.29 8.99 -14.13
CA LYS A 107 5.33 8.68 -15.10
C LYS A 107 5.36 7.19 -15.38
N THR A 108 5.19 6.84 -16.65
CA THR A 108 5.31 5.46 -17.10
C THR A 108 6.30 5.40 -18.26
N TYR A 109 7.31 4.54 -18.16
CA TYR A 109 8.25 4.31 -19.23
C TYR A 109 7.53 3.73 -20.44
N THR A 110 7.74 4.32 -21.62
CA THR A 110 7.04 3.89 -22.85
C THR A 110 7.65 2.65 -23.51
N GLY A 111 8.84 2.25 -23.07
CA GLY A 111 9.65 1.24 -23.73
C GLY A 111 10.58 1.80 -24.81
N ASP A 112 10.49 3.11 -25.08
CA ASP A 112 11.26 3.78 -26.13
C ASP A 112 12.35 4.69 -25.54
N VAL A 113 13.32 5.02 -26.35
CA VAL A 113 14.34 6.04 -26.10
C VAL A 113 14.28 7.12 -27.19
N ASP A 114 14.64 8.35 -26.82
CA ASP A 114 14.77 9.44 -27.80
C ASP A 114 16.04 9.29 -28.68
N GLU A 115 16.25 10.20 -29.58
CA GLU A 115 17.40 10.21 -30.50
C GLU A 115 18.76 10.32 -29.79
N TYR A 116 18.77 10.67 -28.48
CA TYR A 116 19.96 10.75 -27.64
C TYR A 116 20.09 9.56 -26.68
N GLY A 117 19.24 8.53 -26.82
CA GLY A 117 19.24 7.35 -25.95
C GLY A 117 18.60 7.58 -24.58
N LYS A 118 17.87 8.68 -24.37
CA LYS A 118 17.15 8.99 -23.13
C LYS A 118 15.77 8.32 -23.14
N GLU A 119 15.46 7.66 -22.03
CA GLU A 119 14.15 7.02 -21.83
C GLU A 119 12.99 8.00 -21.97
N ILE A 120 11.97 7.61 -22.70
CA ILE A 120 10.75 8.39 -22.90
C ILE A 120 9.69 7.92 -21.92
N TYR A 121 9.11 8.90 -21.20
CA TYR A 121 8.04 8.66 -20.24
C TYR A 121 6.76 9.39 -20.67
N THR A 122 5.60 8.75 -20.48
CA THR A 122 4.33 9.47 -20.44
C THR A 122 4.16 10.11 -19.07
N THR A 123 3.62 11.32 -19.03
CA THR A 123 3.45 12.07 -17.77
C THR A 123 2.02 12.58 -17.65
N ASN A 124 1.47 12.50 -16.43
CA ASN A 124 0.22 13.13 -16.00
C ASN A 124 -0.96 12.96 -16.97
N LYS A 125 -1.19 11.72 -17.45
CA LYS A 125 -2.30 11.36 -18.34
C LYS A 125 -3.31 10.49 -17.62
N TYR A 126 -3.94 11.00 -16.57
CA TYR A 126 -4.87 10.24 -15.73
C TYR A 126 -6.03 9.62 -16.53
N PHE A 127 -6.59 10.31 -17.49
CA PHE A 127 -7.73 9.78 -18.28
C PHE A 127 -7.34 8.91 -19.47
N GLN A 128 -6.10 8.44 -19.53
CA GLN A 128 -5.65 7.52 -20.56
C GLN A 128 -5.85 6.07 -20.11
N TYR A 129 -6.93 5.43 -20.55
CA TYR A 129 -7.31 4.05 -20.16
C TYR A 129 -7.09 3.01 -21.26
N GLY A 130 -6.29 3.30 -22.28
CA GLY A 130 -5.98 2.36 -23.37
C GLY A 130 -5.26 1.11 -22.84
N ALA A 131 -5.68 -0.08 -23.27
CA ALA A 131 -5.27 -1.38 -22.70
C ALA A 131 -3.75 -1.63 -22.64
N TYR A 132 -2.96 -0.94 -23.47
CA TYR A 132 -1.49 -1.09 -23.53
C TYR A 132 -0.74 0.23 -23.47
N SER A 133 -1.45 1.33 -23.18
CA SER A 133 -0.88 2.68 -23.13
C SER A 133 -1.26 3.45 -21.87
N THR A 134 -1.89 2.78 -20.93
CA THR A 134 -2.31 3.36 -19.64
C THR A 134 -1.20 3.26 -18.60
N ALA A 135 -1.16 4.24 -17.69
CA ALA A 135 -0.37 4.19 -16.45
C ALA A 135 -1.17 3.62 -15.27
N HIS A 136 -2.44 3.23 -15.49
CA HIS A 136 -3.27 2.58 -14.48
C HIS A 136 -2.99 1.10 -14.37
N VAL A 137 -2.99 0.59 -13.13
CA VAL A 137 -2.97 -0.83 -12.81
C VAL A 137 -4.18 -1.13 -11.95
N PHE A 138 -5.05 -2.04 -12.39
CA PHE A 138 -6.22 -2.46 -11.63
C PHE A 138 -5.96 -3.78 -10.93
N GLU A 139 -5.99 -3.76 -9.61
CA GLU A 139 -5.76 -4.92 -8.74
C GLU A 139 -7.03 -5.29 -7.98
N ALA A 140 -7.35 -6.58 -7.96
CA ALA A 140 -8.35 -7.15 -7.07
C ALA A 140 -7.66 -7.80 -5.86
N GLN A 141 -8.24 -7.60 -4.67
CA GLN A 141 -7.80 -8.23 -3.43
C GLN A 141 -8.93 -9.05 -2.83
N VAL A 142 -8.57 -10.19 -2.23
CA VAL A 142 -9.40 -10.95 -1.31
C VAL A 142 -8.57 -11.35 -0.11
N GLY A 143 -9.14 -11.22 1.09
CA GLY A 143 -8.40 -11.51 2.31
C GLY A 143 -9.28 -12.00 3.45
N TYR A 144 -8.60 -12.58 4.44
CA TYR A 144 -9.22 -12.95 5.70
C TYR A 144 -8.28 -12.70 6.87
N ASP A 145 -8.79 -12.01 7.89
CA ASP A 145 -8.11 -11.79 9.16
C ASP A 145 -8.63 -12.79 10.21
N PHE A 146 -7.74 -13.67 10.65
CA PHE A 146 -7.99 -14.67 11.70
C PHE A 146 -7.67 -14.10 13.11
N GLY A 147 -7.26 -12.83 13.21
CA GLY A 147 -6.77 -12.18 14.42
C GLY A 147 -5.26 -12.30 14.58
N PRO A 148 -4.69 -13.47 14.89
CA PRO A 148 -3.23 -13.64 14.99
C PRO A 148 -2.51 -13.70 13.63
N LEU A 149 -3.24 -13.90 12.54
CA LEU A 149 -2.72 -13.97 11.18
C LEU A 149 -3.74 -13.41 10.20
N ALA A 150 -3.32 -12.48 9.36
CA ALA A 150 -4.07 -12.05 8.19
C ALA A 150 -3.46 -12.67 6.93
N VAL A 151 -4.32 -13.08 6.00
CA VAL A 151 -3.94 -13.67 4.71
C VAL A 151 -4.63 -12.88 3.61
N ASN A 152 -3.86 -12.34 2.66
CA ASN A 152 -4.39 -11.56 1.56
C ASN A 152 -3.81 -12.05 0.23
N TRP A 153 -4.68 -12.17 -0.75
CA TRP A 153 -4.32 -12.46 -2.13
C TRP A 153 -4.67 -11.26 -3.01
N TYR A 154 -3.75 -10.88 -3.86
CA TYR A 154 -3.87 -9.78 -4.80
C TYR A 154 -3.62 -10.26 -6.22
N THR A 155 -4.32 -9.68 -7.19
CA THR A 155 -4.12 -10.00 -8.62
C THR A 155 -4.39 -8.77 -9.48
N ASN A 156 -3.42 -8.37 -10.28
CA ASN A 156 -3.61 -7.38 -11.32
C ASN A 156 -4.44 -7.98 -12.46
N PHE A 157 -5.61 -7.42 -12.75
CA PHE A 157 -6.50 -7.96 -13.76
C PHE A 157 -6.64 -7.09 -15.01
N ALA A 158 -6.24 -5.79 -14.93
CA ALA A 158 -6.32 -4.86 -16.04
C ALA A 158 -5.22 -3.78 -15.93
N GLY A 159 -5.09 -2.97 -16.98
CA GLY A 159 -4.14 -1.85 -17.05
C GLY A 159 -2.71 -2.30 -17.38
N ALA A 160 -1.72 -1.57 -16.89
CA ALA A 160 -0.27 -1.76 -17.11
C ALA A 160 0.28 -2.85 -16.18
N ASP A 161 -0.25 -4.06 -16.30
CA ASP A 161 0.26 -5.23 -15.59
C ASP A 161 1.61 -5.70 -16.17
N GLY A 162 2.34 -6.50 -15.40
CA GLY A 162 3.52 -7.21 -15.85
C GLY A 162 3.21 -8.27 -16.94
N VAL A 163 4.26 -8.72 -17.60
CA VAL A 163 4.17 -9.75 -18.63
C VAL A 163 4.98 -10.99 -18.24
N LYS A 164 4.64 -12.11 -18.85
CA LYS A 164 5.41 -13.36 -18.85
C LYS A 164 6.50 -13.32 -19.91
N GLU A 165 7.44 -14.26 -19.90
CA GLU A 165 8.49 -14.43 -20.89
C GLU A 165 7.94 -14.50 -22.34
N ASN A 166 6.76 -15.08 -22.50
CA ASN A 166 6.08 -15.17 -23.79
C ASN A 166 5.33 -13.89 -24.21
N GLY A 167 5.51 -12.77 -23.49
CA GLY A 167 4.90 -11.47 -23.74
C GLY A 167 3.41 -11.35 -23.39
N LYS A 168 2.79 -12.42 -22.86
CA LYS A 168 1.39 -12.37 -22.43
C LYS A 168 1.27 -11.71 -21.06
N ARG A 169 0.11 -11.09 -20.79
CA ARG A 169 -0.23 -10.56 -19.46
C ARG A 169 0.03 -11.60 -18.37
N ALA A 170 0.72 -11.19 -17.32
CA ALA A 170 1.10 -12.09 -16.24
C ALA A 170 -0.05 -12.34 -15.26
N TYR A 171 -1.03 -11.43 -15.16
CA TYR A 171 -1.97 -11.39 -14.04
C TYR A 171 -1.18 -11.42 -12.75
N SER A 172 -0.25 -10.45 -12.64
CA SER A 172 0.71 -10.37 -11.54
C SER A 172 0.02 -10.49 -10.21
N SER A 173 0.38 -11.50 -9.43
CA SER A 173 -0.29 -11.81 -8.17
C SER A 173 0.68 -11.80 -7.02
N TYR A 174 0.13 -11.53 -5.83
CA TYR A 174 0.88 -11.44 -4.61
C TYR A 174 0.10 -12.07 -3.46
N LEU A 175 0.76 -12.93 -2.70
CA LEU A 175 0.24 -13.48 -1.45
C LEU A 175 0.95 -12.81 -0.28
N ALA A 176 0.19 -12.17 0.59
CA ALA A 176 0.70 -11.54 1.81
C ALA A 176 0.17 -12.27 3.05
N LEU A 177 1.08 -12.57 3.95
CA LEU A 177 0.81 -13.05 5.31
C LEU A 177 1.28 -11.97 6.28
N SER A 178 0.47 -11.62 7.28
CA SER A 178 0.80 -10.60 8.28
C SER A 178 0.40 -11.07 9.67
N ALA A 179 1.33 -11.03 10.61
CA ALA A 179 1.12 -11.48 11.99
C ALA A 179 1.44 -10.35 12.97
N PRO A 180 0.41 -9.69 13.56
CA PRO A 180 0.60 -8.66 14.57
C PRO A 180 0.87 -9.27 15.94
N PHE A 181 1.70 -8.62 16.75
CA PHE A 181 1.92 -8.96 18.16
C PHE A 181 2.38 -7.74 18.98
N LYS A 182 2.31 -7.84 20.31
CA LYS A 182 2.77 -6.78 21.21
C LYS A 182 3.98 -7.23 22.01
N LEU A 183 5.02 -6.42 22.02
CA LEU A 183 6.24 -6.70 22.79
C LEU A 183 6.92 -5.39 23.23
N GLY A 184 7.30 -5.28 24.51
CA GLY A 184 8.06 -4.13 25.03
C GLY A 184 7.33 -2.79 24.94
N GLY A 185 5.99 -2.79 24.93
CA GLY A 185 5.18 -1.58 24.81
C GLY A 185 5.10 -1.01 23.39
N LEU A 186 5.48 -1.81 22.40
CA LEU A 186 5.35 -1.53 20.97
C LEU A 186 4.34 -2.49 20.34
N ASP A 187 3.68 -2.02 19.28
CA ASP A 187 2.91 -2.87 18.36
C ASP A 187 3.84 -3.31 17.23
N TRP A 188 3.98 -4.64 17.08
CA TRP A 188 4.86 -5.26 16.08
C TRP A 188 4.05 -5.97 15.02
N THR A 189 4.62 -6.08 13.82
CA THR A 189 4.08 -6.89 12.73
C THR A 189 5.21 -7.60 12.01
N VAL A 190 5.04 -8.91 11.77
CA VAL A 190 5.86 -9.69 10.84
C VAL A 190 5.07 -9.88 9.57
N ASP A 191 5.66 -9.51 8.43
CA ASP A 191 5.06 -9.72 7.12
C ASP A 191 5.89 -10.70 6.29
N LEU A 192 5.21 -11.52 5.50
CA LEU A 192 5.79 -12.39 4.49
C LEU A 192 5.02 -12.23 3.18
N GLY A 193 5.74 -11.84 2.14
CA GLY A 193 5.18 -11.59 0.82
C GLY A 193 5.79 -12.47 -0.26
N MET A 194 4.92 -13.02 -1.11
CA MET A 194 5.29 -14.01 -2.12
C MET A 194 4.64 -13.70 -3.45
N VAL A 195 5.40 -13.89 -4.53
CA VAL A 195 4.93 -13.86 -5.91
C VAL A 195 4.74 -15.30 -6.36
N PRO A 196 3.51 -15.75 -6.71
CA PRO A 196 3.22 -17.17 -6.94
C PRO A 196 3.66 -17.69 -8.31
N TRP A 197 3.83 -16.81 -9.30
CA TRP A 197 4.22 -17.19 -10.65
C TRP A 197 4.96 -16.07 -11.38
N GLU A 198 5.36 -16.36 -12.58
CA GLU A 198 6.13 -15.51 -13.48
C GLU A 198 5.46 -14.16 -13.77
N THR A 199 6.19 -13.07 -13.56
CA THR A 199 5.77 -11.70 -13.85
C THR A 199 6.98 -10.75 -13.89
N THR A 200 6.88 -9.67 -14.69
CA THR A 200 7.82 -8.54 -14.64
C THR A 200 7.40 -7.44 -13.67
N PHE A 201 6.24 -7.54 -13.03
CA PHE A 201 5.67 -6.48 -12.19
C PHE A 201 6.38 -6.33 -10.85
N TYR A 202 6.80 -7.44 -10.24
CA TYR A 202 7.46 -7.43 -8.93
C TYR A 202 8.97 -7.67 -9.07
N ASN A 203 9.78 -6.65 -8.70
CA ASN A 203 11.25 -6.76 -8.61
C ASN A 203 11.93 -7.25 -9.90
N GLY A 204 11.46 -6.77 -11.05
CA GLY A 204 11.90 -7.25 -12.35
C GLY A 204 11.32 -8.64 -12.67
N TYR A 205 11.94 -9.32 -13.63
CA TYR A 205 11.46 -10.62 -14.07
C TYR A 205 11.58 -11.70 -12.99
N THR A 206 10.45 -12.35 -12.67
CA THR A 206 10.41 -13.54 -11.81
C THR A 206 9.97 -14.74 -12.66
N SER A 207 10.79 -15.77 -12.71
CA SER A 207 10.54 -16.95 -13.52
C SER A 207 9.57 -17.98 -12.90
N GLY A 208 9.01 -17.66 -11.72
CA GLY A 208 8.12 -18.56 -10.99
C GLY A 208 7.88 -18.06 -9.56
N PHE A 209 7.56 -18.98 -8.67
CA PHE A 209 7.37 -18.68 -7.25
C PHE A 209 8.63 -18.07 -6.63
N CYS A 210 8.48 -16.96 -5.91
CA CYS A 210 9.55 -16.39 -5.11
C CYS A 210 9.00 -15.63 -3.89
N VAL A 211 9.83 -15.52 -2.85
CA VAL A 211 9.61 -14.63 -1.71
C VAL A 211 10.26 -13.28 -2.04
N THR A 212 9.47 -12.21 -1.94
CA THR A 212 9.93 -10.86 -2.25
C THR A 212 9.90 -9.91 -1.07
N ASP A 213 9.25 -10.29 0.02
CA ASP A 213 9.14 -9.45 1.22
C ASP A 213 9.18 -10.33 2.48
N ILE A 214 10.17 -10.09 3.33
CA ILE A 214 10.19 -10.54 4.71
C ILE A 214 10.45 -9.30 5.55
N SER A 215 9.45 -8.88 6.30
CA SER A 215 9.51 -7.62 7.04
C SER A 215 9.22 -7.78 8.51
N LEU A 216 9.85 -6.91 9.30
CA LEU A 216 9.54 -6.69 10.70
C LEU A 216 9.29 -5.20 10.91
N GLY A 217 8.06 -4.85 11.25
CA GLY A 217 7.65 -3.49 11.59
C GLY A 217 7.39 -3.32 13.07
N ALA A 218 7.60 -2.11 13.58
CA ALA A 218 7.19 -1.71 14.92
C ALA A 218 6.58 -0.33 14.86
N SER A 219 5.53 -0.10 15.65
CA SER A 219 4.89 1.20 15.78
C SER A 219 4.61 1.56 17.24
N LYS A 220 4.55 2.87 17.48
CA LYS A 220 4.22 3.43 18.77
C LYS A 220 3.64 4.83 18.61
N GLU A 221 2.64 5.14 19.40
CA GLU A 221 2.15 6.50 19.57
C GLU A 221 3.08 7.25 20.52
N ILE A 222 3.71 8.33 20.05
CA ILE A 222 4.58 9.20 20.85
C ILE A 222 3.75 10.40 21.32
N LYS A 223 3.54 10.49 22.62
CA LYS A 223 2.86 11.61 23.23
C LYS A 223 3.77 12.84 23.21
N ILE A 224 3.35 13.90 22.51
CA ILE A 224 4.06 15.18 22.43
C ILE A 224 3.53 16.14 23.49
N THR A 225 2.20 16.22 23.64
CA THR A 225 1.53 17.00 24.70
C THR A 225 0.41 16.16 25.33
N ASP A 226 -0.30 16.70 26.31
CA ASP A 226 -1.44 15.98 26.92
C ASP A 226 -2.61 15.77 25.96
N SER A 227 -2.67 16.56 24.90
CA SER A 227 -3.74 16.52 23.89
C SER A 227 -3.28 16.14 22.48
N PHE A 228 -1.99 15.91 22.29
CA PHE A 228 -1.43 15.61 20.96
C PHE A 228 -0.38 14.50 21.03
N SER A 229 -0.59 13.47 20.25
CA SER A 229 0.31 12.34 20.04
C SER A 229 0.56 12.15 18.55
N VAL A 230 1.73 11.62 18.21
CA VAL A 230 2.12 11.31 16.83
C VAL A 230 2.45 9.82 16.76
N PRO A 231 1.67 9.05 16.00
CA PRO A 231 2.03 7.69 15.66
C PRO A 231 3.32 7.67 14.85
N THR A 232 4.23 6.80 15.26
CA THR A 232 5.53 6.61 14.60
C THR A 232 5.71 5.14 14.27
N PHE A 233 6.43 4.86 13.20
CA PHE A 233 6.76 3.49 12.85
C PHE A 233 8.19 3.38 12.31
N ALA A 234 8.73 2.16 12.41
CA ALA A 234 9.95 1.75 11.72
C ALA A 234 9.77 0.33 11.20
N LYS A 235 10.31 0.06 10.01
CA LYS A 235 10.20 -1.23 9.35
C LYS A 235 11.52 -1.60 8.69
N VAL A 236 11.96 -2.85 8.93
CA VAL A 236 13.03 -3.49 8.17
C VAL A 236 12.38 -4.45 7.20
N THR A 237 12.81 -4.40 5.94
CA THR A 237 12.36 -5.29 4.88
C THR A 237 13.56 -5.92 4.21
N VAL A 238 13.56 -7.23 4.04
CA VAL A 238 14.51 -7.93 3.18
C VAL A 238 13.78 -8.58 2.02
N ASN A 239 14.37 -8.47 0.84
CA ASN A 239 13.86 -9.09 -0.37
C ASN A 239 14.82 -10.20 -0.82
N PRO A 240 14.51 -11.47 -0.55
CA PRO A 240 15.38 -12.60 -0.92
C PRO A 240 15.57 -12.74 -2.44
N ARG A 241 14.59 -12.27 -3.24
CA ARG A 241 14.66 -12.37 -4.71
C ARG A 241 15.70 -11.43 -5.31
N THR A 242 15.82 -10.22 -4.78
CA THR A 242 16.78 -9.20 -5.26
C THR A 242 18.00 -9.05 -4.37
N GLU A 243 18.08 -9.84 -3.27
CA GLU A 243 19.12 -9.74 -2.23
C GLU A 243 19.15 -8.35 -1.57
N GLY A 244 18.04 -7.60 -1.68
CA GLY A 244 17.90 -6.25 -1.15
C GLY A 244 17.50 -6.23 0.31
N ALA A 245 17.94 -5.18 1.03
CA ALA A 245 17.49 -4.87 2.38
C ALA A 245 17.18 -3.38 2.50
N TYR A 246 16.09 -3.07 3.19
CA TYR A 246 15.58 -1.71 3.31
C TYR A 246 15.23 -1.41 4.77
N PHE A 247 15.42 -0.18 5.17
CA PHE A 247 14.97 0.35 6.45
C PHE A 247 14.15 1.61 6.18
N ALA A 248 12.88 1.60 6.60
CA ALA A 248 12.01 2.75 6.50
C ALA A 248 11.46 3.12 7.89
N PHE A 249 11.26 4.41 8.11
CA PHE A 249 10.58 4.94 9.29
C PHE A 249 9.69 6.11 8.87
N GLY A 250 8.70 6.43 9.69
CA GLY A 250 7.78 7.51 9.37
C GLY A 250 6.97 7.98 10.56
N LEU A 251 6.22 9.07 10.29
CA LEU A 251 5.26 9.71 11.15
C LEU A 251 3.91 9.72 10.46
N SER A 252 2.84 9.49 11.21
CA SER A 252 1.45 9.56 10.69
C SER A 252 0.68 10.69 11.36
N PHE A 253 -0.15 11.40 10.60
CA PHE A 253 -0.96 12.55 11.02
C PHE A 253 -2.43 12.37 10.66
#